data_4a70cc0bad16c7e291116d028a84396c
#
_entry.id   4a70cc0bad16c7e291116d028a84396c
#
_cell.length_a   1.000
_cell.length_b   1.000
_cell.length_c   1.000
_cell.angle_alpha   90.00
_cell.angle_beta   90.00
_cell.angle_gamma   90.00
#
_symmetry.space_group_name_H-M   'P 1'
#
loop_
_entity.id
_entity.type
_entity.pdbx_description
1 polymer ?
#
loop_
_entity_poly.entity_id
_entity_poly.type
_entity_poly.pdbx_seq_one_letter_code
_entity_poly.pdbx_strand_id
1 'polypeptide(L)'
;MIAFGVAASAAAAAPQFNIVSKGTFPTNPPANVHYFNAIQKAVDASTAPGDYVLIEDGVYTEEVKVGPAQSGIWIRGMNRNKVILDGQWTVGNGIEINDANNVWVENLTVRNFEFGGGCQVEECGNDIWWNGRESGKKTVNAHGWYGEYLTAYTSENPSNPEDGKKGGYGIFTGSETEGKWNNIYASGFADSGIYVGACQECNATIKNAVMEDNALGYSGSNAGGKLVIERSTFAHNTVGIAPNSENPGDPPPPQDGECGRPNIEEPNPTPTISSTKIKRCTVLRGNKIVDNNNLAVPPNGSTEVAPWGVGVELPGDYADLVENNTISGNPNAGVLGFEYPNPFPLFPGAENTIDFQLSGNRISSNTFSGNGYNTNNPVPFQGDIDLFSGAGQWLNENYGFSFPPTQSTNNCVVSNSFSNAANPATFPASIQGTWSCAHNTTPNPGGGELAVDYLIGNLEEARLYREAVPPVAQKAPPEQPTMPNPCLGVPKYACPS
;
A
#
# COMPACT_ATOMS: atom_id res chain seq x y z
N MET A 1 -55.09 26.94 -1.83
CA MET A 1 -54.83 25.50 -1.63
C MET A 1 -53.59 25.16 -2.42
N ILE A 2 -52.45 24.95 -1.78
CA ILE A 2 -51.21 24.52 -2.42
C ILE A 2 -51.16 23.00 -2.18
N ALA A 3 -51.30 22.23 -3.22
CA ALA A 3 -51.18 20.79 -3.17
C ALA A 3 -49.70 20.40 -3.10
N PHE A 4 -49.27 19.90 -1.96
CA PHE A 4 -47.97 19.24 -1.82
C PHE A 4 -48.08 17.88 -2.51
N GLY A 5 -47.46 17.76 -3.67
CA GLY A 5 -47.20 16.47 -4.28
C GLY A 5 -46.13 15.72 -3.48
N VAL A 6 -46.52 14.66 -2.82
CA VAL A 6 -45.58 13.68 -2.24
C VAL A 6 -44.96 12.94 -3.41
N ALA A 7 -43.72 13.23 -3.75
CA ALA A 7 -42.96 12.39 -4.67
C ALA A 7 -42.77 11.02 -3.99
N ALA A 8 -43.43 10.00 -4.57
CA ALA A 8 -43.17 8.63 -4.16
C ALA A 8 -41.70 8.31 -4.48
N SER A 9 -40.93 7.98 -3.47
CA SER A 9 -39.59 7.42 -3.67
C SER A 9 -39.77 6.10 -4.46
N ALA A 10 -39.15 6.01 -5.64
CA ALA A 10 -39.10 4.75 -6.36
C ALA A 10 -38.49 3.70 -5.42
N ALA A 11 -39.18 2.60 -5.21
CA ALA A 11 -38.64 1.48 -4.46
C ALA A 11 -37.38 1.01 -5.20
N ALA A 12 -36.27 0.87 -4.47
CA ALA A 12 -35.05 0.32 -5.04
C ALA A 12 -35.34 -1.06 -5.63
N ALA A 13 -34.84 -1.32 -6.84
CA ALA A 13 -34.96 -2.63 -7.46
C ALA A 13 -34.36 -3.71 -6.56
N ALA A 14 -34.95 -4.89 -6.52
CA ALA A 14 -34.41 -6.00 -5.77
C ALA A 14 -33.03 -6.40 -6.34
N PRO A 15 -32.04 -6.73 -5.49
CA PRO A 15 -30.72 -7.15 -5.96
C PRO A 15 -30.79 -8.34 -6.92
N GLN A 16 -29.94 -8.31 -7.94
CA GLN A 16 -29.72 -9.44 -8.83
C GLN A 16 -28.58 -10.30 -8.28
N PHE A 17 -28.67 -11.61 -8.47
CA PHE A 17 -27.65 -12.58 -8.10
C PHE A 17 -27.12 -13.24 -9.38
N ASN A 18 -25.99 -12.76 -9.85
CA ASN A 18 -25.33 -13.21 -11.07
C ASN A 18 -24.29 -14.27 -10.70
N ILE A 19 -24.64 -15.56 -10.88
CA ILE A 19 -23.81 -16.69 -10.47
C ILE A 19 -22.88 -17.08 -11.62
N VAL A 20 -21.58 -17.14 -11.34
CA VAL A 20 -20.58 -17.62 -12.29
C VAL A 20 -20.25 -19.07 -11.97
N SER A 21 -20.50 -19.96 -12.92
CA SER A 21 -20.28 -21.41 -12.78
C SER A 21 -19.69 -22.00 -14.05
N LYS A 22 -18.79 -22.98 -13.88
CA LYS A 22 -18.28 -23.83 -14.96
C LYS A 22 -19.11 -25.11 -15.15
N GLY A 23 -20.12 -25.29 -14.30
CA GLY A 23 -21.04 -26.43 -14.35
C GLY A 23 -22.24 -26.20 -15.27
N THR A 24 -23.22 -27.08 -15.12
CA THR A 24 -24.51 -26.98 -15.84
C THR A 24 -25.43 -26.00 -15.12
N PHE A 25 -26.09 -25.14 -15.86
CA PHE A 25 -27.03 -24.17 -15.31
C PHE A 25 -28.40 -24.80 -15.02
N PRO A 26 -29.06 -24.40 -13.92
CA PRO A 26 -30.45 -24.78 -13.66
C PRO A 26 -31.38 -24.34 -14.78
N THR A 27 -32.39 -25.17 -15.10
CA THR A 27 -33.33 -24.87 -16.19
C THR A 27 -34.35 -23.79 -15.83
N ASN A 28 -34.68 -23.63 -14.55
CA ASN A 28 -35.69 -22.66 -14.07
C ASN A 28 -35.16 -21.94 -12.79
N PRO A 29 -34.20 -21.04 -12.91
CA PRO A 29 -33.73 -20.27 -11.75
C PRO A 29 -34.81 -19.26 -11.31
N PRO A 30 -34.78 -18.78 -10.05
CA PRO A 30 -35.59 -17.64 -9.62
C PRO A 30 -35.34 -16.41 -10.51
N ALA A 31 -36.34 -15.54 -10.65
CA ALA A 31 -36.32 -14.43 -11.60
C ALA A 31 -35.16 -13.44 -11.45
N ASN A 32 -34.61 -13.33 -10.23
CA ASN A 32 -33.45 -12.47 -9.93
C ASN A 32 -32.13 -13.26 -9.76
N VAL A 33 -32.08 -14.50 -10.28
CA VAL A 33 -30.87 -15.33 -10.27
C VAL A 33 -30.52 -15.68 -11.72
N HIS A 34 -29.31 -15.29 -12.13
CA HIS A 34 -28.82 -15.51 -13.49
C HIS A 34 -27.52 -16.28 -13.45
N TYR A 35 -27.26 -17.10 -14.46
CA TYR A 35 -26.05 -17.93 -14.53
C TYR A 35 -25.20 -17.55 -15.73
N PHE A 36 -23.89 -17.46 -15.50
CA PHE A 36 -22.87 -17.08 -16.48
C PHE A 36 -21.69 -18.06 -16.45
N ASN A 37 -21.00 -18.19 -17.56
CA ASN A 37 -19.79 -19.01 -17.69
C ASN A 37 -18.49 -18.20 -17.65
N ALA A 38 -18.59 -16.86 -17.44
CA ALA A 38 -17.47 -15.94 -17.33
C ALA A 38 -17.80 -14.85 -16.30
N ILE A 39 -16.79 -14.41 -15.55
CA ILE A 39 -16.92 -13.37 -14.52
C ILE A 39 -17.30 -12.05 -15.18
N GLN A 40 -16.63 -11.66 -16.28
CA GLN A 40 -16.93 -10.42 -16.98
C GLN A 40 -18.40 -10.32 -17.41
N LYS A 41 -18.98 -11.39 -17.90
CA LYS A 41 -20.40 -11.39 -18.32
C LYS A 41 -21.36 -11.17 -17.14
N ALA A 42 -21.04 -11.72 -15.97
CA ALA A 42 -21.80 -11.49 -14.76
C ALA A 42 -21.66 -10.06 -14.26
N VAL A 43 -20.45 -9.50 -14.33
CA VAL A 43 -20.18 -8.08 -14.03
C VAL A 43 -20.97 -7.16 -14.95
N ASP A 44 -20.93 -7.42 -16.28
CA ASP A 44 -21.67 -6.61 -17.27
C ASP A 44 -23.19 -6.61 -17.03
N ALA A 45 -23.71 -7.71 -16.48
CA ALA A 45 -25.12 -7.84 -16.13
C ALA A 45 -25.50 -7.19 -14.79
N SER A 46 -24.51 -6.84 -13.94
CA SER A 46 -24.70 -6.23 -12.62
C SER A 46 -24.65 -4.72 -12.74
N THR A 47 -25.81 -4.06 -12.81
CA THR A 47 -25.91 -2.62 -13.09
C THR A 47 -26.63 -1.81 -12.02
N ALA A 48 -27.01 -2.45 -10.92
CA ALA A 48 -27.66 -1.78 -9.80
C ALA A 48 -26.85 -1.94 -8.50
N PRO A 49 -26.78 -0.89 -7.67
CA PRO A 49 -26.16 -1.02 -6.35
C PRO A 49 -26.83 -2.14 -5.54
N GLY A 50 -26.00 -3.01 -4.98
CA GLY A 50 -26.45 -4.19 -4.26
C GLY A 50 -26.54 -5.47 -5.09
N ASP A 51 -26.28 -5.44 -6.40
CA ASP A 51 -26.15 -6.64 -7.22
C ASP A 51 -24.92 -7.45 -6.81
N TYR A 52 -25.03 -8.77 -6.87
CA TYR A 52 -23.97 -9.71 -6.52
C TYR A 52 -23.51 -10.48 -7.76
N VAL A 53 -22.19 -10.55 -7.93
CA VAL A 53 -21.48 -11.52 -8.77
C VAL A 53 -20.94 -12.59 -7.84
N LEU A 54 -21.54 -13.78 -7.83
CA LEU A 54 -21.18 -14.90 -6.97
C LEU A 54 -20.43 -15.95 -7.78
N ILE A 55 -19.17 -16.20 -7.44
CA ILE A 55 -18.27 -17.01 -8.25
C ILE A 55 -18.03 -18.36 -7.57
N GLU A 56 -18.45 -19.44 -8.23
CA GLU A 56 -18.21 -20.82 -7.77
C GLU A 56 -16.75 -21.23 -7.93
N ASP A 57 -16.35 -22.28 -7.21
CA ASP A 57 -15.01 -22.86 -7.28
C ASP A 57 -14.58 -23.11 -8.73
N GLY A 58 -13.40 -22.66 -9.10
CA GLY A 58 -12.84 -22.83 -10.43
C GLY A 58 -11.65 -21.92 -10.72
N VAL A 59 -10.92 -22.24 -11.79
CA VAL A 59 -9.87 -21.38 -12.33
C VAL A 59 -10.41 -20.64 -13.54
N TYR A 60 -10.41 -19.31 -13.50
CA TYR A 60 -10.93 -18.43 -14.53
C TYR A 60 -9.77 -17.69 -15.18
N THR A 61 -9.70 -17.73 -16.51
CA THR A 61 -8.63 -17.09 -17.28
C THR A 61 -9.25 -15.95 -18.09
N GLU A 62 -9.36 -14.80 -17.47
CA GLU A 62 -9.95 -13.60 -18.05
C GLU A 62 -9.48 -12.36 -17.29
N GLU A 63 -9.51 -11.21 -17.94
CA GLU A 63 -9.44 -9.89 -17.29
C GLU A 63 -10.87 -9.46 -16.94
N VAL A 64 -11.06 -8.87 -15.76
CA VAL A 64 -12.38 -8.39 -15.30
C VAL A 64 -12.34 -6.87 -15.17
N LYS A 65 -13.17 -6.19 -15.94
CA LYS A 65 -13.29 -4.73 -15.94
C LYS A 65 -14.63 -4.29 -15.36
N VAL A 66 -14.55 -3.41 -14.36
CA VAL A 66 -15.70 -2.83 -13.66
C VAL A 66 -15.71 -1.33 -13.94
N GLY A 67 -16.78 -0.82 -14.51
CA GLY A 67 -16.90 0.61 -14.83
C GLY A 67 -17.93 1.33 -13.96
N PRO A 68 -18.16 2.64 -14.18
CA PRO A 68 -19.10 3.44 -13.39
C PRO A 68 -20.54 2.89 -13.33
N ALA A 69 -20.96 2.17 -14.38
CA ALA A 69 -22.28 1.54 -14.43
C ALA A 69 -22.46 0.40 -13.42
N GLN A 70 -21.36 -0.17 -12.93
CA GLN A 70 -21.31 -1.23 -11.94
C GLN A 70 -21.05 -0.72 -10.51
N SER A 71 -21.21 0.57 -10.24
CA SER A 71 -21.05 1.12 -8.90
C SER A 71 -21.99 0.44 -7.89
N GLY A 72 -21.43 0.09 -6.73
CA GLY A 72 -22.18 -0.54 -5.63
C GLY A 72 -22.38 -2.04 -5.74
N ILE A 73 -21.68 -2.73 -6.65
CA ILE A 73 -21.78 -4.19 -6.80
C ILE A 73 -20.85 -4.95 -5.84
N TRP A 74 -21.14 -6.22 -5.67
CA TRP A 74 -20.34 -7.17 -4.89
C TRP A 74 -19.80 -8.27 -5.79
N ILE A 75 -18.48 -8.44 -5.86
CA ILE A 75 -17.81 -9.54 -6.57
C ILE A 75 -17.26 -10.47 -5.50
N ARG A 76 -17.84 -11.65 -5.36
CA ARG A 76 -17.55 -12.57 -4.26
C ARG A 76 -17.32 -13.99 -4.72
N GLY A 77 -16.15 -14.54 -4.38
CA GLY A 77 -15.88 -15.97 -4.52
C GLY A 77 -16.51 -16.80 -3.40
N MET A 78 -16.92 -18.02 -3.70
CA MET A 78 -17.45 -18.92 -2.68
C MET A 78 -16.34 -19.49 -1.79
N ASN A 79 -15.11 -19.55 -2.26
CA ASN A 79 -13.97 -20.00 -1.49
C ASN A 79 -12.68 -19.30 -1.96
N ARG A 80 -12.01 -18.61 -1.05
CA ARG A 80 -10.80 -17.83 -1.33
C ARG A 80 -9.72 -18.62 -2.08
N ASN A 81 -9.50 -19.89 -1.68
CA ASN A 81 -8.42 -20.71 -2.20
C ASN A 81 -8.82 -21.51 -3.46
N LYS A 82 -10.08 -21.50 -3.84
CA LYS A 82 -10.60 -22.29 -4.97
C LYS A 82 -11.21 -21.47 -6.07
N VAL A 83 -11.62 -20.22 -5.80
CA VAL A 83 -12.00 -19.26 -6.82
C VAL A 83 -10.76 -18.50 -7.22
N ILE A 84 -10.19 -18.83 -8.38
CA ILE A 84 -8.90 -18.34 -8.84
C ILE A 84 -9.05 -17.65 -10.18
N LEU A 85 -8.75 -16.36 -10.24
CA LEU A 85 -8.55 -15.63 -11.48
C LEU A 85 -7.07 -15.68 -11.83
N ASP A 86 -6.72 -16.32 -12.95
CA ASP A 86 -5.35 -16.63 -13.33
C ASP A 86 -4.99 -15.98 -14.66
N GLY A 87 -4.10 -15.01 -14.63
CA GLY A 87 -3.58 -14.31 -15.81
C GLY A 87 -2.66 -15.16 -16.67
N GLN A 88 -2.16 -16.30 -16.18
CA GLN A 88 -1.26 -17.19 -16.92
C GLN A 88 -0.03 -16.46 -17.47
N TRP A 89 0.50 -15.52 -16.72
CA TRP A 89 1.66 -14.68 -17.09
C TRP A 89 1.44 -13.88 -18.39
N THR A 90 0.21 -13.43 -18.62
CA THR A 90 -0.10 -12.50 -19.71
C THR A 90 -0.06 -11.06 -19.23
N VAL A 91 0.24 -10.14 -20.14
CA VAL A 91 0.20 -8.70 -19.87
C VAL A 91 -1.24 -8.25 -19.72
N GLY A 92 -1.55 -7.58 -18.60
CA GLY A 92 -2.89 -7.09 -18.30
C GLY A 92 -3.13 -6.95 -16.79
N ASN A 93 -4.39 -6.76 -16.41
CA ASN A 93 -4.83 -6.67 -15.03
C ASN A 93 -5.86 -7.76 -14.71
N GLY A 94 -5.88 -8.22 -13.46
CA GLY A 94 -6.85 -9.22 -13.04
C GLY A 94 -8.27 -8.67 -12.89
N ILE A 95 -8.51 -7.89 -11.83
CA ILE A 95 -9.76 -7.16 -11.63
C ILE A 95 -9.42 -5.67 -11.61
N GLU A 96 -9.90 -4.94 -12.59
CA GLU A 96 -9.68 -3.51 -12.75
C GLU A 96 -11.00 -2.75 -12.60
N ILE A 97 -11.08 -1.92 -11.56
CA ILE A 97 -12.27 -1.13 -11.23
C ILE A 97 -11.97 0.33 -11.59
N ASN A 98 -12.60 0.84 -12.65
CA ASN A 98 -12.36 2.19 -13.18
C ASN A 98 -13.51 3.12 -12.88
N ASP A 99 -13.29 4.18 -12.10
CA ASP A 99 -14.28 5.21 -11.74
C ASP A 99 -15.61 4.65 -11.19
N ALA A 100 -15.61 3.44 -10.62
CA ALA A 100 -16.81 2.82 -10.04
C ALA A 100 -16.78 2.95 -8.52
N ASN A 101 -17.83 3.51 -7.94
CA ASN A 101 -17.92 3.76 -6.51
C ASN A 101 -18.46 2.54 -5.75
N ASN A 102 -17.96 2.34 -4.53
CA ASN A 102 -18.48 1.34 -3.58
C ASN A 102 -18.48 -0.09 -4.13
N VAL A 103 -17.38 -0.50 -4.77
CA VAL A 103 -17.22 -1.86 -5.30
C VAL A 103 -16.53 -2.75 -4.27
N TRP A 104 -17.16 -3.88 -3.97
CA TRP A 104 -16.65 -4.90 -3.07
C TRP A 104 -16.04 -6.06 -3.85
N VAL A 105 -14.81 -6.45 -3.52
CA VAL A 105 -14.18 -7.68 -4.02
C VAL A 105 -13.83 -8.56 -2.83
N GLU A 106 -14.33 -9.80 -2.82
CA GLU A 106 -14.25 -10.64 -1.64
C GLU A 106 -13.98 -12.12 -1.95
N ASN A 107 -13.21 -12.74 -1.07
CA ASN A 107 -13.10 -14.20 -0.91
C ASN A 107 -12.64 -14.95 -2.16
N LEU A 108 -11.63 -14.41 -2.85
CA LEU A 108 -11.07 -15.01 -4.06
C LEU A 108 -9.54 -14.79 -4.14
N THR A 109 -8.91 -15.50 -5.06
CA THR A 109 -7.49 -15.38 -5.41
C THR A 109 -7.37 -14.82 -6.82
N VAL A 110 -6.49 -13.82 -6.99
CA VAL A 110 -6.04 -13.33 -8.30
C VAL A 110 -4.55 -13.58 -8.40
N ARG A 111 -4.05 -13.96 -9.59
CA ARG A 111 -2.63 -14.27 -9.74
C ARG A 111 -2.10 -14.14 -11.15
N ASN A 112 -0.77 -13.96 -11.26
CA ASN A 112 0.00 -14.13 -12.49
C ASN A 112 -0.42 -13.21 -13.63
N PHE A 113 -0.78 -11.97 -13.32
CA PHE A 113 -0.85 -10.90 -14.30
C PHE A 113 0.48 -10.17 -14.34
N GLU A 114 0.89 -9.69 -15.54
CA GLU A 114 2.21 -9.12 -15.74
C GLU A 114 2.14 -7.73 -16.39
N PHE A 115 3.16 -6.91 -16.12
CA PHE A 115 3.42 -5.71 -16.90
C PHE A 115 4.48 -6.01 -17.98
N GLY A 116 4.46 -5.27 -19.08
CA GLY A 116 5.38 -5.44 -20.20
C GLY A 116 4.76 -5.05 -21.53
N GLY A 117 5.48 -5.30 -22.63
CA GLY A 117 4.97 -5.00 -23.97
C GLY A 117 4.70 -3.49 -24.23
N GLY A 118 5.30 -2.59 -23.44
CA GLY A 118 5.06 -1.14 -23.52
C GLY A 118 4.06 -0.60 -22.48
N CYS A 119 3.46 -1.49 -21.68
CA CYS A 119 2.61 -1.14 -20.54
C CYS A 119 3.48 -1.06 -19.27
N GLN A 120 3.36 0.01 -18.54
CA GLN A 120 4.12 0.26 -17.32
C GLN A 120 3.50 -0.45 -16.11
N VAL A 121 4.25 -0.53 -15.01
CA VAL A 121 3.81 -1.20 -13.78
C VAL A 121 2.55 -0.55 -13.16
N GLU A 122 2.34 0.74 -13.35
CA GLU A 122 1.16 1.45 -12.88
C GLU A 122 -0.08 1.25 -13.75
N GLU A 123 0.09 0.69 -14.96
CA GLU A 123 -0.99 0.52 -15.94
C GLU A 123 -1.44 -0.93 -16.08
N CYS A 124 -0.54 -1.89 -15.86
CA CYS A 124 -0.82 -3.31 -15.96
C CYS A 124 0.10 -4.15 -15.05
N GLY A 125 -0.17 -5.45 -14.97
CA GLY A 125 0.50 -6.34 -14.02
C GLY A 125 -0.08 -6.24 -12.61
N ASN A 126 -1.28 -5.70 -12.47
CA ASN A 126 -1.96 -5.54 -11.20
C ASN A 126 -2.99 -6.65 -11.03
N ASP A 127 -2.93 -7.37 -9.92
CA ASP A 127 -3.90 -8.44 -9.69
C ASP A 127 -5.29 -7.88 -9.39
N ILE A 128 -5.40 -6.90 -8.46
CA ILE A 128 -6.67 -6.23 -8.16
C ILE A 128 -6.42 -4.72 -8.03
N TRP A 129 -7.11 -3.94 -8.83
CA TRP A 129 -6.89 -2.50 -8.93
C TRP A 129 -8.19 -1.69 -8.86
N TRP A 130 -8.33 -0.84 -7.83
CA TRP A 130 -9.33 0.22 -7.77
C TRP A 130 -8.69 1.52 -8.29
N ASN A 131 -9.16 1.98 -9.44
CA ASN A 131 -8.61 3.11 -10.18
C ASN A 131 -9.62 4.25 -10.26
N GLY A 132 -9.44 5.23 -9.40
CA GLY A 132 -10.12 6.51 -9.51
C GLY A 132 -9.31 7.42 -10.43
N ARG A 133 -9.82 7.81 -11.59
CA ARG A 133 -9.09 8.62 -12.55
C ARG A 133 -8.69 9.98 -12.00
N GLU A 134 -7.51 10.41 -12.36
CA GLU A 134 -7.06 11.77 -12.16
C GLU A 134 -7.64 12.73 -13.21
N SER A 135 -8.07 13.91 -12.78
CA SER A 135 -8.46 15.02 -13.63
C SER A 135 -7.48 16.18 -13.43
N GLY A 136 -6.38 16.18 -14.17
CA GLY A 136 -5.28 17.10 -13.97
C GLY A 136 -4.60 16.88 -12.60
N LYS A 137 -4.32 17.93 -11.83
CA LYS A 137 -3.79 17.83 -10.46
C LYS A 137 -4.87 17.58 -9.39
N LYS A 138 -6.04 17.12 -9.76
CA LYS A 138 -7.15 16.84 -8.84
C LYS A 138 -7.53 15.37 -8.94
N THR A 139 -7.60 14.71 -7.79
CA THR A 139 -8.21 13.40 -7.64
C THR A 139 -9.66 13.47 -8.11
N VAL A 140 -10.07 12.61 -9.01
CA VAL A 140 -11.48 12.44 -9.32
C VAL A 140 -12.12 11.70 -8.15
N ASN A 141 -13.33 12.10 -7.77
CA ASN A 141 -14.01 11.68 -6.54
C ASN A 141 -14.57 10.25 -6.60
N ALA A 142 -13.81 9.28 -7.08
CA ALA A 142 -14.14 7.88 -6.87
C ALA A 142 -13.93 7.53 -5.38
N HIS A 143 -14.80 6.70 -4.84
CA HIS A 143 -14.77 6.34 -3.43
C HIS A 143 -15.32 4.93 -3.18
N GLY A 144 -14.88 4.34 -2.10
CA GLY A 144 -15.41 3.07 -1.66
C GLY A 144 -14.72 1.87 -2.30
N TRP A 145 -13.41 1.78 -2.08
CA TRP A 145 -12.63 0.59 -2.43
C TRP A 145 -12.63 -0.42 -1.28
N TYR A 146 -13.35 -1.54 -1.49
CA TYR A 146 -13.56 -2.52 -0.42
C TYR A 146 -13.07 -3.90 -0.81
N GLY A 147 -12.21 -4.49 0.04
CA GLY A 147 -11.67 -5.83 -0.18
C GLY A 147 -11.58 -6.65 1.10
N GLU A 148 -12.10 -7.88 1.07
CA GLU A 148 -11.97 -8.78 2.22
C GLU A 148 -11.64 -10.21 1.77
N TYR A 149 -10.77 -10.91 2.54
CA TYR A 149 -10.35 -12.28 2.23
C TYR A 149 -9.81 -12.45 0.82
N LEU A 150 -8.89 -11.56 0.42
CA LEU A 150 -8.26 -11.57 -0.89
C LEU A 150 -6.86 -12.17 -0.83
N THR A 151 -6.50 -12.92 -1.84
CA THR A 151 -5.14 -13.36 -2.11
C THR A 151 -4.71 -12.85 -3.47
N ALA A 152 -3.58 -12.14 -3.52
CA ALA A 152 -2.91 -11.74 -4.74
C ALA A 152 -1.50 -12.34 -4.74
N TYR A 153 -1.04 -12.94 -5.85
CA TYR A 153 0.34 -13.36 -5.92
C TYR A 153 0.84 -13.57 -7.36
N THR A 154 2.12 -13.31 -7.56
CA THR A 154 2.82 -13.70 -8.78
C THR A 154 3.80 -14.81 -8.47
N SER A 155 3.72 -15.90 -9.22
CA SER A 155 4.66 -17.02 -9.16
C SER A 155 5.57 -17.03 -10.37
N GLU A 156 6.64 -17.84 -10.31
CA GLU A 156 7.51 -18.06 -11.46
C GLU A 156 6.72 -18.63 -12.64
N ASN A 157 6.99 -18.09 -13.84
CA ASN A 157 6.47 -18.65 -15.07
C ASN A 157 7.21 -19.94 -15.42
N PRO A 158 6.59 -21.12 -15.37
CA PRO A 158 7.28 -22.38 -15.62
C PRO A 158 7.76 -22.53 -17.07
N SER A 159 7.19 -21.78 -18.01
CA SER A 159 7.59 -21.79 -19.43
C SER A 159 8.74 -20.84 -19.72
N ASN A 160 8.96 -19.83 -18.87
CA ASN A 160 10.03 -18.86 -19.00
C ASN A 160 10.46 -18.36 -17.59
N PRO A 161 11.31 -19.12 -16.89
CA PRO A 161 11.71 -18.77 -15.52
C PRO A 161 12.43 -17.43 -15.38
N GLU A 162 13.05 -16.95 -16.46
CA GLU A 162 13.77 -15.67 -16.46
C GLU A 162 12.83 -14.47 -16.67
N ASP A 163 11.65 -14.69 -17.28
CA ASP A 163 10.67 -13.64 -17.62
C ASP A 163 9.51 -13.53 -16.61
N GLY A 164 9.29 -14.60 -15.83
CA GLY A 164 8.12 -14.73 -14.97
C GLY A 164 8.21 -14.04 -13.63
N LYS A 165 8.26 -12.71 -13.59
CA LYS A 165 8.34 -11.95 -12.34
C LYS A 165 7.93 -10.49 -12.54
N LYS A 166 6.88 -10.27 -13.31
CA LYS A 166 6.48 -8.93 -13.72
C LYS A 166 5.08 -8.54 -13.20
N GLY A 167 4.65 -9.11 -12.08
CA GLY A 167 3.50 -8.57 -11.36
C GLY A 167 3.90 -7.23 -10.74
N GLY A 168 3.18 -6.15 -11.07
CA GLY A 168 3.43 -4.82 -10.53
C GLY A 168 2.95 -4.72 -9.09
N TYR A 169 1.66 -4.56 -8.92
CA TYR A 169 1.00 -4.45 -7.62
C TYR A 169 0.07 -5.64 -7.36
N GLY A 170 0.05 -6.10 -6.12
CA GLY A 170 -0.90 -7.15 -5.72
C GLY A 170 -2.31 -6.61 -5.58
N ILE A 171 -2.53 -5.74 -4.61
CA ILE A 171 -3.81 -5.09 -4.34
C ILE A 171 -3.56 -3.58 -4.31
N PHE A 172 -4.13 -2.88 -5.27
CA PHE A 172 -3.79 -1.51 -5.58
C PHE A 172 -5.01 -0.60 -5.56
N THR A 173 -4.86 0.60 -5.01
CA THR A 173 -5.79 1.71 -5.21
C THR A 173 -5.03 3.00 -5.46
N GLY A 174 -5.50 3.78 -6.41
CA GLY A 174 -4.98 5.12 -6.71
C GLY A 174 -6.11 6.09 -7.00
N SER A 175 -5.97 7.33 -6.49
CA SER A 175 -6.93 8.41 -6.73
C SER A 175 -8.36 8.13 -6.23
N GLU A 176 -8.49 7.31 -5.17
CA GLU A 176 -9.77 6.99 -4.52
C GLU A 176 -9.74 7.23 -3.00
N THR A 177 -10.90 7.45 -2.42
CA THR A 177 -11.09 7.67 -0.98
C THR A 177 -12.08 6.66 -0.37
N GLU A 178 -12.18 6.63 0.96
CA GLU A 178 -13.15 5.82 1.70
C GLU A 178 -13.00 4.32 1.48
N GLY A 179 -11.82 3.78 1.83
CA GLY A 179 -11.49 2.39 1.58
C GLY A 179 -11.38 1.51 2.81
N LYS A 180 -11.51 0.20 2.56
CA LYS A 180 -11.27 -0.80 3.60
C LYS A 180 -10.75 -2.10 3.00
N TRP A 181 -9.56 -2.53 3.43
CA TRP A 181 -9.08 -3.88 3.20
C TRP A 181 -8.94 -4.66 4.51
N ASN A 182 -9.34 -5.92 4.50
CA ASN A 182 -9.29 -6.77 5.69
C ASN A 182 -9.02 -8.24 5.32
N ASN A 183 -8.16 -8.91 6.08
CA ASN A 183 -7.77 -10.30 5.82
C ASN A 183 -7.23 -10.52 4.40
N ILE A 184 -6.33 -9.67 3.94
CA ILE A 184 -5.72 -9.73 2.61
C ILE A 184 -4.30 -10.31 2.70
N TYR A 185 -3.87 -10.93 1.60
CA TYR A 185 -2.53 -11.48 1.45
C TYR A 185 -1.97 -11.10 0.07
N ALA A 186 -0.72 -10.67 0.00
CA ALA A 186 -0.05 -10.49 -1.29
C ALA A 186 1.43 -10.88 -1.22
N SER A 187 1.93 -11.52 -2.32
CA SER A 187 3.33 -11.93 -2.42
C SER A 187 3.84 -11.97 -3.86
N GLY A 188 5.14 -11.72 -4.02
CA GLY A 188 5.85 -11.91 -5.29
C GLY A 188 5.77 -10.72 -6.25
N PHE A 189 5.45 -9.52 -5.78
CA PHE A 189 5.29 -8.34 -6.65
C PHE A 189 6.59 -7.54 -6.76
N ALA A 190 6.84 -7.05 -8.00
CA ALA A 190 8.04 -6.29 -8.35
C ALA A 190 7.99 -4.85 -7.81
N ASP A 191 6.81 -4.33 -7.50
CA ASP A 191 6.63 -3.08 -6.80
C ASP A 191 6.08 -3.34 -5.39
N SER A 192 4.79 -3.47 -5.20
CA SER A 192 4.23 -3.58 -3.86
C SER A 192 3.21 -4.70 -3.72
N GLY A 193 3.24 -5.38 -2.57
CA GLY A 193 2.16 -6.28 -2.19
C GLY A 193 0.83 -5.56 -2.12
N ILE A 194 0.80 -4.40 -1.45
CA ILE A 194 -0.33 -3.46 -1.47
C ILE A 194 0.16 -2.03 -1.71
N TYR A 195 -0.67 -1.27 -2.42
CA TYR A 195 -0.43 0.15 -2.70
C TYR A 195 -1.69 0.98 -2.48
N VAL A 196 -1.54 2.11 -1.77
CA VAL A 196 -2.55 3.15 -1.67
C VAL A 196 -1.89 4.47 -2.02
N GLY A 197 -2.29 5.08 -3.13
CA GLY A 197 -1.65 6.31 -3.61
C GLY A 197 -2.64 7.37 -4.05
N ALA A 198 -2.11 8.58 -4.24
CA ALA A 198 -2.82 9.73 -4.81
C ALA A 198 -4.15 10.05 -4.11
N CYS A 199 -4.20 9.90 -2.78
CA CYS A 199 -5.37 10.28 -1.98
C CYS A 199 -4.96 11.18 -0.81
N GLN A 200 -5.10 12.48 -0.99
CA GLN A 200 -4.76 13.47 0.04
C GLN A 200 -5.54 13.28 1.36
N GLU A 201 -6.78 12.80 1.27
CA GLU A 201 -7.63 12.42 2.38
C GLU A 201 -8.22 11.02 2.11
N CYS A 202 -7.41 9.99 2.36
CA CYS A 202 -7.78 8.62 2.02
C CYS A 202 -8.98 8.10 2.79
N ASN A 203 -9.16 8.49 4.07
CA ASN A 203 -10.23 8.01 4.96
C ASN A 203 -10.36 6.48 4.95
N ALA A 204 -9.27 5.77 5.14
CA ALA A 204 -9.20 4.35 4.84
C ALA A 204 -8.58 3.52 5.97
N THR A 205 -8.89 2.23 5.97
CA THR A 205 -8.33 1.28 6.95
C THR A 205 -7.90 -0.01 6.26
N ILE A 206 -6.65 -0.40 6.50
CA ILE A 206 -6.08 -1.70 6.12
C ILE A 206 -5.76 -2.47 7.39
N LYS A 207 -6.27 -3.69 7.51
CA LYS A 207 -6.01 -4.51 8.70
C LYS A 207 -5.96 -6.01 8.42
N ASN A 208 -5.27 -6.73 9.30
CA ASN A 208 -5.08 -8.18 9.18
C ASN A 208 -4.53 -8.55 7.79
N ALA A 209 -3.65 -7.70 7.25
CA ALA A 209 -2.95 -7.94 5.99
C ALA A 209 -1.66 -8.71 6.24
N VAL A 210 -1.27 -9.56 5.29
CA VAL A 210 0.01 -10.28 5.30
C VAL A 210 0.68 -10.04 3.95
N MET A 211 1.82 -9.34 3.98
CA MET A 211 2.61 -8.96 2.81
C MET A 211 3.98 -9.59 2.92
N GLU A 212 4.29 -10.53 2.03
CA GLU A 212 5.53 -11.31 2.07
C GLU A 212 6.17 -11.40 0.70
N ASP A 213 7.50 -11.40 0.66
CA ASP A 213 8.28 -11.65 -0.56
C ASP A 213 8.00 -10.66 -1.71
N ASN A 214 7.66 -9.41 -1.40
CA ASN A 214 7.49 -8.31 -2.37
C ASN A 214 8.72 -7.39 -2.34
N ALA A 215 8.87 -6.53 -3.35
CA ALA A 215 9.83 -5.43 -3.26
C ALA A 215 9.45 -4.51 -2.10
N LEU A 216 8.25 -3.96 -2.10
CA LEU A 216 7.68 -3.28 -0.92
C LEU A 216 6.47 -4.08 -0.41
N GLY A 217 6.39 -4.27 0.90
CA GLY A 217 5.17 -4.85 1.48
C GLY A 217 3.99 -3.90 1.31
N TYR A 218 4.20 -2.61 1.64
CA TYR A 218 3.28 -1.51 1.38
C TYR A 218 4.06 -0.34 0.77
N SER A 219 3.48 0.28 -0.24
CA SER A 219 3.87 1.59 -0.74
C SER A 219 2.67 2.53 -0.84
N GLY A 220 2.92 3.84 -0.81
CA GLY A 220 1.83 4.78 -0.94
C GLY A 220 2.33 6.19 -1.24
N SER A 221 2.41 6.55 -2.53
CA SER A 221 2.81 7.90 -2.95
C SER A 221 1.67 8.88 -2.78
N ASN A 222 1.94 10.00 -2.11
CA ASN A 222 0.98 11.06 -1.86
C ASN A 222 -0.35 10.56 -1.27
N ALA A 223 -0.27 9.61 -0.35
CA ALA A 223 -1.40 9.03 0.38
C ALA A 223 -1.35 9.43 1.85
N GLY A 224 -2.50 9.72 2.44
CA GLY A 224 -2.60 10.10 3.84
C GLY A 224 -4.01 10.49 4.24
N GLY A 225 -4.14 11.35 5.25
CA GLY A 225 -5.44 11.81 5.70
C GLY A 225 -6.36 10.70 6.21
N LYS A 226 -6.19 10.31 7.48
CA LYS A 226 -6.92 9.20 8.15
C LYS A 226 -6.69 7.83 7.50
N LEU A 227 -5.51 7.59 6.92
CA LEU A 227 -5.08 6.27 6.48
C LEU A 227 -4.54 5.48 7.68
N VAL A 228 -5.13 4.32 7.98
CA VAL A 228 -4.74 3.47 9.11
C VAL A 228 -4.36 2.08 8.62
N ILE A 229 -3.14 1.65 8.89
CA ILE A 229 -2.63 0.30 8.63
C ILE A 229 -2.36 -0.37 9.98
N GLU A 230 -3.17 -1.37 10.32
CA GLU A 230 -3.11 -1.95 11.66
C GLU A 230 -3.17 -3.48 11.69
N ARG A 231 -2.55 -4.06 12.73
CA ARG A 231 -2.60 -5.51 13.02
C ARG A 231 -2.24 -6.39 11.82
N SER A 232 -1.28 -5.93 11.04
CA SER A 232 -0.83 -6.55 9.81
C SER A 232 0.60 -7.05 9.94
N THR A 233 1.02 -7.94 9.05
CA THR A 233 2.37 -8.49 9.00
C THR A 233 3.01 -8.09 7.67
N PHE A 234 4.21 -7.55 7.75
CA PHE A 234 5.07 -7.20 6.63
C PHE A 234 6.41 -7.91 6.85
N ALA A 235 6.64 -8.98 6.11
CA ALA A 235 7.77 -9.86 6.34
C ALA A 235 8.46 -10.28 5.04
N HIS A 236 9.77 -10.47 5.09
CA HIS A 236 10.54 -10.97 3.95
C HIS A 236 10.41 -10.14 2.67
N ASN A 237 10.03 -8.86 2.76
CA ASN A 237 10.07 -7.92 1.64
C ASN A 237 11.48 -7.31 1.53
N THR A 238 11.77 -6.55 0.49
CA THR A 238 12.97 -5.71 0.44
C THR A 238 12.83 -4.55 1.44
N VAL A 239 11.66 -3.88 1.44
CA VAL A 239 11.22 -2.91 2.44
C VAL A 239 9.86 -3.33 2.98
N GLY A 240 9.65 -3.23 4.28
CA GLY A 240 8.37 -3.62 4.87
C GLY A 240 7.24 -2.67 4.51
N ILE A 241 7.36 -1.39 4.89
CA ILE A 241 6.35 -0.35 4.70
C ILE A 241 7.03 0.94 4.28
N ALA A 242 6.58 1.56 3.18
CA ALA A 242 7.07 2.84 2.68
C ALA A 242 5.91 3.76 2.31
N PRO A 243 5.28 4.49 3.25
CA PRO A 243 4.50 5.66 2.90
C PRO A 243 5.45 6.73 2.36
N ASN A 244 5.00 7.56 1.44
CA ASN A 244 5.82 8.65 0.94
C ASN A 244 4.98 9.83 0.43
N SER A 245 5.56 11.01 0.42
CA SER A 245 4.93 12.23 -0.06
C SER A 245 5.74 12.89 -1.18
N GLU A 246 6.54 12.13 -1.87
CA GLU A 246 7.65 12.58 -2.71
C GLU A 246 7.33 12.76 -4.20
N ASN A 247 6.10 12.52 -4.62
CA ASN A 247 5.76 12.64 -6.03
C ASN A 247 5.17 14.02 -6.38
N PRO A 248 5.95 14.94 -7.00
CA PRO A 248 5.44 16.25 -7.38
C PRO A 248 4.49 16.21 -8.59
N GLY A 249 4.46 15.11 -9.32
CA GLY A 249 3.60 14.90 -10.50
C GLY A 249 2.20 14.41 -10.14
N ASP A 250 2.04 13.78 -9.02
CA ASP A 250 0.77 13.24 -8.53
C ASP A 250 -0.16 14.33 -7.95
N PRO A 251 -1.41 14.00 -7.63
CA PRO A 251 -2.29 14.85 -6.85
C PRO A 251 -1.59 15.43 -5.62
N PRO A 252 -2.04 16.56 -5.09
CA PRO A 252 -1.35 17.25 -4.02
C PRO A 252 -1.00 16.32 -2.88
N PRO A 253 0.20 16.44 -2.30
CA PRO A 253 0.62 15.57 -1.21
C PRO A 253 -0.24 15.80 0.04
N PRO A 254 -0.25 14.86 0.99
CA PRO A 254 -1.01 14.97 2.25
C PRO A 254 -0.76 16.28 3.01
N GLN A 255 0.42 16.87 2.90
CA GLN A 255 0.79 18.14 3.51
C GLN A 255 -0.12 19.30 3.09
N ASP A 256 -0.66 19.27 1.87
CA ASP A 256 -1.59 20.27 1.37
C ASP A 256 -3.03 20.04 1.83
N GLY A 257 -3.32 18.89 2.42
CA GLY A 257 -4.62 18.50 2.96
C GLY A 257 -4.88 18.99 4.38
N GLU A 258 -5.69 18.23 5.11
CA GLU A 258 -6.02 18.52 6.49
C GLU A 258 -5.08 17.85 7.50
N CYS A 259 -4.38 16.79 7.13
CA CYS A 259 -3.46 16.13 8.04
C CYS A 259 -2.27 17.04 8.39
N GLY A 260 -1.68 16.80 9.55
CA GLY A 260 -0.65 17.69 10.09
C GLY A 260 -1.17 18.99 10.71
N ARG A 261 -2.41 19.40 10.45
CA ARG A 261 -2.98 20.62 11.01
C ARG A 261 -3.33 20.44 12.49
N PRO A 262 -3.07 21.43 13.34
CA PRO A 262 -3.44 21.38 14.75
C PRO A 262 -4.96 21.38 14.95
N ASN A 263 -5.41 20.82 16.07
CA ASN A 263 -6.81 20.77 16.54
C ASN A 263 -7.78 19.92 15.68
N ILE A 264 -7.29 19.03 14.86
CA ILE A 264 -8.10 18.04 14.14
C ILE A 264 -7.93 16.69 14.86
N GLU A 265 -9.02 15.95 15.04
CA GLU A 265 -9.00 14.64 15.72
C GLU A 265 -8.15 13.64 14.92
N GLU A 266 -7.30 12.92 15.62
CA GLU A 266 -6.58 11.78 15.04
C GLU A 266 -7.58 10.67 14.66
N PRO A 267 -7.34 9.91 13.57
CA PRO A 267 -8.29 8.88 13.11
C PRO A 267 -8.58 7.80 14.16
N ASN A 268 -7.64 7.57 15.06
CA ASN A 268 -7.79 6.71 16.23
C ASN A 268 -6.97 7.31 17.37
N PRO A 269 -7.54 8.22 18.16
CA PRO A 269 -6.80 8.89 19.21
C PRO A 269 -6.32 7.86 20.24
N THR A 270 -5.02 7.83 20.47
CA THR A 270 -4.45 7.10 21.60
C THR A 270 -4.44 8.03 22.82
N PRO A 271 -5.06 7.64 23.94
CA PRO A 271 -5.24 8.52 25.10
C PRO A 271 -3.95 9.12 25.66
N THR A 272 -2.81 8.52 25.40
CA THR A 272 -1.52 8.87 26.00
C THR A 272 -0.68 9.86 25.22
N ILE A 273 -1.09 10.27 23.99
CA ILE A 273 -0.20 10.96 23.07
C ILE A 273 -0.74 12.27 22.53
N SER A 274 -1.83 12.75 23.04
CA SER A 274 -2.58 13.91 22.55
C SER A 274 -1.98 15.29 22.84
N SER A 275 -0.69 15.39 23.24
CA SER A 275 -0.11 16.70 23.58
C SER A 275 0.03 17.65 22.40
N THR A 276 0.11 17.17 21.18
CA THR A 276 0.27 17.99 19.96
C THR A 276 -1.05 18.31 19.25
N LYS A 277 -2.09 17.51 19.43
CA LYS A 277 -3.37 17.63 18.69
C LYS A 277 -3.21 17.71 17.17
N ILE A 278 -2.24 16.97 16.64
CA ILE A 278 -1.96 16.92 15.21
C ILE A 278 -2.76 15.76 14.61
N LYS A 279 -3.55 16.04 13.59
CA LYS A 279 -4.20 15.02 12.76
C LYS A 279 -3.15 14.25 11.98
N ARG A 280 -3.15 12.93 12.08
CA ARG A 280 -2.17 12.09 11.42
C ARG A 280 -2.51 11.84 9.95
N CYS A 281 -1.49 11.82 9.10
CA CYS A 281 -1.63 11.48 7.69
C CYS A 281 -1.74 9.96 7.55
N THR A 282 -0.71 9.23 7.94
CA THR A 282 -0.74 7.76 7.97
C THR A 282 -0.49 7.26 9.39
N VAL A 283 -1.23 6.23 9.78
CA VAL A 283 -1.08 5.57 11.09
C VAL A 283 -0.69 4.12 10.88
N LEU A 284 0.51 3.76 11.32
CA LEU A 284 1.04 2.40 11.34
C LEU A 284 0.95 1.87 12.77
N ARG A 285 -0.03 1.02 13.07
CA ARG A 285 -0.33 0.63 14.45
C ARG A 285 -0.42 -0.87 14.68
N GLY A 286 0.32 -1.37 15.67
CA GLY A 286 0.20 -2.76 16.13
C GLY A 286 0.57 -3.80 15.06
N ASN A 287 1.44 -3.44 14.12
CA ASN A 287 1.89 -4.31 13.05
C ASN A 287 3.13 -5.12 13.48
N LYS A 288 3.35 -6.22 12.79
CA LYS A 288 4.61 -6.96 12.79
C LYS A 288 5.37 -6.64 11.51
N ILE A 289 6.54 -6.03 11.63
CA ILE A 289 7.39 -5.58 10.52
C ILE A 289 8.73 -6.25 10.71
N VAL A 290 8.89 -7.44 10.11
CA VAL A 290 9.95 -8.36 10.54
C VAL A 290 10.69 -8.97 9.35
N ASP A 291 12.01 -9.11 9.53
CA ASP A 291 12.87 -9.82 8.59
C ASP A 291 12.72 -9.34 7.12
N ASN A 292 12.56 -8.02 6.91
CA ASN A 292 12.50 -7.46 5.56
C ASN A 292 13.93 -7.40 4.99
N ASN A 293 14.39 -8.53 4.48
CA ASN A 293 15.76 -8.80 4.07
C ASN A 293 15.84 -9.51 2.71
N ASN A 294 14.74 -9.58 1.96
CA ASN A 294 14.69 -10.33 0.73
C ASN A 294 15.21 -9.50 -0.46
N LEU A 295 16.35 -9.92 -1.00
CA LEU A 295 16.93 -9.36 -2.22
C LEU A 295 16.49 -10.12 -3.48
N ALA A 296 15.90 -11.29 -3.30
CA ALA A 296 15.46 -12.16 -4.38
C ALA A 296 14.02 -11.85 -4.84
N VAL A 297 13.56 -10.64 -4.60
CA VAL A 297 12.26 -10.14 -5.10
C VAL A 297 12.31 -9.95 -6.61
N PRO A 298 11.15 -9.94 -7.29
CA PRO A 298 11.11 -9.71 -8.72
C PRO A 298 11.81 -8.39 -9.09
N PRO A 299 12.76 -8.39 -10.03
CA PRO A 299 13.37 -7.18 -10.55
C PRO A 299 12.41 -6.44 -11.48
N ASN A 300 12.70 -5.17 -11.74
CA ASN A 300 12.04 -4.33 -12.75
C ASN A 300 10.75 -3.62 -12.32
N GLY A 301 10.55 -3.38 -11.01
CA GLY A 301 9.56 -2.40 -10.54
C GLY A 301 10.16 -1.00 -10.41
N SER A 302 9.32 0.01 -10.24
CA SER A 302 9.73 1.39 -9.89
C SER A 302 10.51 1.46 -8.57
N THR A 303 10.36 0.45 -7.74
CA THR A 303 11.03 0.27 -6.44
C THR A 303 12.33 -0.52 -6.52
N GLU A 304 12.83 -0.79 -7.72
CA GLU A 304 14.13 -1.46 -7.92
C GLU A 304 15.28 -0.75 -7.18
N VAL A 305 15.12 0.55 -6.99
CA VAL A 305 16.10 1.43 -6.33
C VAL A 305 15.79 1.71 -4.86
N ALA A 306 14.74 1.13 -4.30
CA ALA A 306 14.43 1.33 -2.87
C ALA A 306 15.52 0.72 -1.97
N PRO A 307 15.88 1.38 -0.86
CA PRO A 307 16.82 0.84 0.10
C PRO A 307 16.33 -0.51 0.63
N TRP A 308 17.17 -1.52 0.61
CA TRP A 308 16.79 -2.84 1.11
C TRP A 308 17.04 -2.98 2.61
N GLY A 309 16.38 -3.94 3.23
CA GLY A 309 16.62 -4.27 4.62
C GLY A 309 16.04 -3.27 5.62
N VAL A 310 14.98 -2.55 5.21
CA VAL A 310 14.33 -1.54 6.02
C VAL A 310 12.94 -2.00 6.46
N GLY A 311 12.63 -1.85 7.74
CA GLY A 311 11.31 -2.17 8.26
C GLY A 311 10.26 -1.14 7.86
N VAL A 312 10.46 0.12 8.22
CA VAL A 312 9.62 1.27 7.85
C VAL A 312 10.51 2.34 7.25
N GLU A 313 10.22 2.74 6.04
CA GLU A 313 10.86 3.84 5.34
C GLU A 313 9.93 5.04 5.29
N LEU A 314 10.42 6.23 5.63
CA LEU A 314 9.67 7.49 5.72
C LEU A 314 10.36 8.57 4.88
N PRO A 315 10.32 8.51 3.54
CA PRO A 315 10.95 9.48 2.66
C PRO A 315 10.06 10.73 2.50
N GLY A 316 10.50 11.85 3.06
CA GLY A 316 9.75 13.12 2.99
C GLY A 316 8.39 13.11 3.67
N ASP A 317 8.17 12.19 4.59
CA ASP A 317 6.85 11.98 5.20
C ASP A 317 6.44 13.05 6.20
N TYR A 318 5.15 13.30 6.22
CA TYR A 318 4.56 14.38 7.00
C TYR A 318 3.45 13.88 7.93
N ALA A 319 3.63 14.17 9.23
CA ALA A 319 2.64 13.91 10.27
C ALA A 319 2.21 12.44 10.44
N ASP A 320 3.06 11.50 10.12
CA ASP A 320 2.78 10.08 10.29
C ASP A 320 2.94 9.62 11.73
N LEU A 321 2.25 8.54 12.06
CA LEU A 321 2.30 7.91 13.38
C LEU A 321 2.69 6.45 13.27
N VAL A 322 3.88 6.11 13.77
CA VAL A 322 4.38 4.74 13.87
C VAL A 322 4.30 4.32 15.32
N GLU A 323 3.29 3.53 15.71
CA GLU A 323 3.08 3.21 17.12
C GLU A 323 2.70 1.76 17.42
N ASN A 324 3.16 1.27 18.58
CA ASN A 324 2.81 -0.06 19.09
C ASN A 324 3.15 -1.22 18.11
N ASN A 325 4.11 -1.05 17.21
CA ASN A 325 4.54 -2.07 16.29
C ASN A 325 5.67 -2.91 16.90
N THR A 326 5.80 -4.15 16.41
CA THR A 326 6.99 -4.98 16.60
C THR A 326 7.83 -4.89 15.32
N ILE A 327 9.04 -4.35 15.44
CA ILE A 327 9.93 -4.08 14.31
C ILE A 327 11.25 -4.81 14.57
N SER A 328 11.54 -5.86 13.80
CA SER A 328 12.70 -6.69 14.11
C SER A 328 13.33 -7.39 12.91
N GLY A 329 14.63 -7.68 13.02
CA GLY A 329 15.34 -8.49 12.03
C GLY A 329 15.53 -7.81 10.67
N ASN A 330 15.38 -6.50 10.58
CA ASN A 330 15.60 -5.74 9.35
C ASN A 330 17.08 -5.36 9.24
N PRO A 331 17.82 -5.77 8.18
CA PRO A 331 19.27 -5.69 8.13
C PRO A 331 19.84 -4.28 8.25
N ASN A 332 19.21 -3.29 7.62
CA ASN A 332 19.77 -1.93 7.58
C ASN A 332 19.11 -1.01 8.60
N ALA A 333 17.80 -0.97 8.70
CA ALA A 333 17.14 -0.15 9.71
C ALA A 333 15.78 -0.71 10.13
N GLY A 334 15.42 -0.54 11.40
CA GLY A 334 14.04 -0.77 11.85
C GLY A 334 13.09 0.31 11.30
N VAL A 335 13.45 1.58 11.52
CA VAL A 335 12.80 2.75 10.90
C VAL A 335 13.87 3.63 10.29
N LEU A 336 13.70 4.00 9.03
CA LEU A 336 14.54 4.95 8.31
C LEU A 336 13.68 6.14 7.89
N GLY A 337 14.07 7.35 8.29
CA GLY A 337 13.37 8.57 7.86
C GLY A 337 14.36 9.63 7.38
N PHE A 338 14.02 10.31 6.28
CA PHE A 338 14.88 11.31 5.68
C PHE A 338 14.09 12.35 4.89
N GLU A 339 14.68 13.54 4.73
CA GLU A 339 14.21 14.51 3.76
C GLU A 339 14.45 13.98 2.36
N TYR A 340 13.47 14.15 1.48
CA TYR A 340 13.59 13.74 0.09
C TYR A 340 13.65 14.97 -0.84
N PRO A 341 14.85 15.41 -1.21
CA PRO A 341 15.03 16.48 -2.16
C PRO A 341 14.76 16.01 -3.59
N ASN A 342 13.91 16.74 -4.34
CA ASN A 342 13.62 16.44 -5.73
C ASN A 342 13.98 17.67 -6.61
N PRO A 343 14.82 17.58 -7.65
CA PRO A 343 15.42 16.35 -8.15
C PRO A 343 16.48 15.78 -7.17
N PHE A 344 16.40 14.49 -6.94
CA PHE A 344 17.51 13.81 -6.30
C PHE A 344 18.70 13.72 -7.30
N PRO A 345 19.96 13.79 -6.87
CA PRO A 345 21.10 13.77 -7.79
C PRO A 345 21.15 12.61 -8.78
N LEU A 346 20.46 11.50 -8.45
CA LEU A 346 20.39 10.31 -9.30
C LEU A 346 19.25 10.34 -10.34
N PHE A 347 18.30 11.28 -10.21
CA PHE A 347 17.17 11.44 -11.13
C PHE A 347 17.14 12.86 -11.71
N PRO A 348 18.07 13.20 -12.64
CA PRO A 348 18.10 14.52 -13.24
C PRO A 348 16.88 14.70 -14.14
N GLY A 349 16.16 15.81 -13.98
CA GLY A 349 15.09 16.20 -14.90
C GLY A 349 13.78 16.65 -14.28
N ALA A 350 13.63 16.70 -12.97
CA ALA A 350 12.45 17.31 -12.37
C ALA A 350 12.38 18.82 -12.65
N GLU A 351 11.23 19.30 -13.14
CA GLU A 351 11.03 20.71 -13.49
C GLU A 351 11.00 21.65 -12.28
N ASN A 352 10.77 21.12 -11.07
CA ASN A 352 10.65 21.89 -9.84
C ASN A 352 11.63 21.38 -8.77
N THR A 353 12.33 22.29 -8.14
CA THR A 353 13.20 21.97 -7.00
C THR A 353 12.35 22.00 -5.73
N ILE A 354 12.04 20.83 -5.21
CA ILE A 354 11.23 20.63 -4.00
C ILE A 354 12.05 19.83 -3.00
N ASP A 355 12.02 20.22 -1.74
CA ASP A 355 12.56 19.44 -0.65
C ASP A 355 11.38 18.97 0.23
N PHE A 356 11.02 17.68 0.10
CA PHE A 356 9.98 17.08 0.92
C PHE A 356 10.52 16.84 2.32
N GLN A 357 9.98 17.55 3.28
CA GLN A 357 10.47 17.53 4.66
C GLN A 357 9.96 16.33 5.42
N LEU A 358 10.85 15.69 6.14
CA LEU A 358 10.48 14.76 7.20
C LEU A 358 9.97 15.57 8.41
N SER A 359 8.68 15.82 8.53
CA SER A 359 8.14 16.72 9.57
C SER A 359 6.87 16.21 10.23
N GLY A 360 6.75 16.49 11.54
CA GLY A 360 5.54 16.17 12.30
C GLY A 360 5.35 14.69 12.63
N ASN A 361 6.28 13.83 12.27
CA ASN A 361 6.16 12.39 12.45
C ASN A 361 6.38 12.00 13.91
N ARG A 362 5.72 10.92 14.31
CA ARG A 362 5.84 10.36 15.64
C ARG A 362 6.11 8.87 15.63
N ILE A 363 7.21 8.48 16.26
CA ILE A 363 7.59 7.08 16.43
C ILE A 363 7.51 6.76 17.92
N SER A 364 6.49 5.99 18.32
CA SER A 364 6.20 5.81 19.74
C SER A 364 5.73 4.43 20.13
N SER A 365 6.15 3.98 21.31
CA SER A 365 5.69 2.73 21.92
C SER A 365 5.94 1.47 21.08
N ASN A 366 6.89 1.51 20.14
CA ASN A 366 7.27 0.35 19.36
C ASN A 366 8.30 -0.52 20.14
N THR A 367 8.35 -1.79 19.76
CA THR A 367 9.37 -2.72 20.24
C THR A 367 10.33 -3.05 19.11
N PHE A 368 11.62 -2.72 19.31
CA PHE A 368 12.68 -2.96 18.36
C PHE A 368 13.59 -4.09 18.82
N SER A 369 13.98 -4.98 17.89
CA SER A 369 14.95 -6.02 18.20
C SER A 369 15.70 -6.53 16.97
N GLY A 370 17.03 -6.61 17.04
CA GLY A 370 17.87 -7.22 16.02
C GLY A 370 17.83 -6.53 14.67
N ASN A 371 17.56 -5.22 14.62
CA ASN A 371 17.67 -4.43 13.39
C ASN A 371 19.08 -3.90 13.21
N GLY A 372 19.44 -3.44 12.02
CA GLY A 372 20.71 -2.77 11.74
C GLY A 372 21.93 -3.69 11.88
N TYR A 373 21.83 -4.96 11.50
CA TYR A 373 22.93 -5.92 11.63
C TYR A 373 23.80 -6.06 10.39
N ASN A 374 23.45 -5.42 9.28
CA ASN A 374 24.24 -5.45 8.04
C ASN A 374 25.51 -4.60 8.20
N THR A 375 26.65 -5.25 8.45
CA THR A 375 27.95 -4.59 8.60
C THR A 375 28.62 -4.23 7.28
N ASN A 376 28.05 -4.64 6.15
CA ASN A 376 28.64 -4.39 4.82
C ASN A 376 28.06 -3.14 4.14
N ASN A 377 27.09 -2.48 4.76
CA ASN A 377 26.57 -1.22 4.24
C ASN A 377 27.71 -0.19 4.18
N PRO A 378 27.96 0.46 3.04
CA PRO A 378 28.97 1.52 2.92
C PRO A 378 28.70 2.73 3.83
N VAL A 379 27.46 2.89 4.29
CA VAL A 379 27.09 3.98 5.21
C VAL A 379 27.04 3.47 6.64
N PRO A 380 27.69 4.15 7.59
CA PRO A 380 27.94 3.64 8.94
C PRO A 380 26.70 3.62 9.86
N PHE A 381 25.52 3.91 9.34
CA PHE A 381 24.30 4.00 10.15
C PHE A 381 23.41 2.80 9.93
N GLN A 382 23.38 1.97 10.93
CA GLN A 382 22.60 0.75 10.97
C GLN A 382 21.96 0.69 12.33
N GLY A 383 20.65 0.91 12.38
CA GLY A 383 20.04 1.04 13.67
C GLY A 383 18.62 0.54 13.77
N ASP A 384 18.14 0.64 14.97
CA ASP A 384 16.71 0.45 15.23
C ASP A 384 15.90 1.63 14.68
N ILE A 385 16.46 2.86 14.77
CA ILE A 385 15.83 4.08 14.22
C ILE A 385 16.92 5.01 13.70
N ASP A 386 16.88 5.33 12.42
CA ASP A 386 17.78 6.27 11.77
C ASP A 386 16.95 7.37 11.11
N LEU A 387 17.09 8.61 11.59
CA LEU A 387 16.36 9.77 11.08
C LEU A 387 17.31 10.89 10.71
N PHE A 388 17.19 11.38 9.48
CA PHE A 388 18.06 12.39 8.90
C PHE A 388 17.28 13.64 8.48
N SER A 389 17.92 14.80 8.56
CA SER A 389 17.39 16.07 8.10
C SER A 389 18.49 16.97 7.52
N GLY A 390 18.12 17.92 6.65
CA GLY A 390 19.06 18.87 6.05
C GLY A 390 19.68 18.39 4.74
N ALA A 391 19.11 17.39 4.07
CA ALA A 391 19.61 16.88 2.79
C ALA A 391 19.58 17.95 1.68
N GLY A 392 18.48 18.69 1.54
CA GLY A 392 18.36 19.76 0.56
C GLY A 392 19.35 20.91 0.79
N GLN A 393 19.57 21.30 2.05
CA GLN A 393 20.56 22.32 2.38
C GLN A 393 21.98 21.83 2.03
N TRP A 394 22.32 20.61 2.37
CA TRP A 394 23.65 20.05 2.06
C TRP A 394 23.89 19.97 0.55
N LEU A 395 22.88 19.61 -0.24
CA LEU A 395 22.95 19.60 -1.70
C LEU A 395 23.13 21.02 -2.28
N ASN A 396 22.47 22.04 -1.71
CA ASN A 396 22.69 23.44 -2.11
C ASN A 396 24.13 23.86 -1.92
N GLU A 397 24.70 23.53 -0.76
CA GLU A 397 26.04 23.93 -0.37
C GLU A 397 27.16 23.21 -1.15
N ASN A 398 26.95 21.94 -1.49
CA ASN A 398 27.99 21.10 -2.07
C ASN A 398 27.84 20.84 -3.57
N TYR A 399 26.63 20.89 -4.11
CA TYR A 399 26.34 20.59 -5.52
C TYR A 399 25.67 21.71 -6.29
N GLY A 400 25.45 22.86 -5.64
CA GLY A 400 24.89 24.07 -6.31
C GLY A 400 23.42 23.95 -6.68
N PHE A 401 22.65 23.08 -6.02
CA PHE A 401 21.20 23.08 -6.12
C PHE A 401 20.60 24.32 -5.48
N SER A 402 19.33 24.55 -5.67
CA SER A 402 18.58 25.69 -5.12
C SER A 402 17.29 25.22 -4.44
N PHE A 403 17.41 24.25 -3.56
CA PHE A 403 16.27 23.82 -2.74
C PHE A 403 15.84 24.96 -1.80
N PRO A 404 14.53 25.08 -1.54
CA PRO A 404 14.02 26.01 -0.55
C PRO A 404 14.70 25.77 0.81
N PRO A 405 14.95 26.81 1.61
CA PRO A 405 15.49 26.65 2.97
C PRO A 405 14.41 26.05 3.88
N THR A 406 14.28 24.76 3.82
CA THR A 406 13.31 23.99 4.60
C THR A 406 14.01 23.36 5.79
N GLN A 407 13.27 23.12 6.85
CA GLN A 407 13.80 22.49 8.05
C GLN A 407 12.81 21.47 8.56
N SER A 408 13.22 20.23 8.67
CA SER A 408 12.46 19.19 9.34
C SER A 408 12.22 19.58 10.80
N THR A 409 10.95 19.64 11.19
CA THR A 409 10.54 20.04 12.54
C THR A 409 9.43 19.13 13.05
N ASN A 410 9.17 19.21 14.34
CA ASN A 410 8.05 18.52 14.99
C ASN A 410 8.08 16.99 14.94
N ASN A 411 9.18 16.37 14.48
CA ASN A 411 9.33 14.93 14.62
C ASN A 411 9.60 14.56 16.08
N CYS A 412 9.06 13.46 16.55
CA CYS A 412 9.39 13.01 17.89
C CYS A 412 9.44 11.47 18.03
N VAL A 413 10.38 11.04 18.87
CA VAL A 413 10.59 9.63 19.20
C VAL A 413 10.43 9.47 20.71
N VAL A 414 9.52 8.60 21.17
CA VAL A 414 9.20 8.49 22.58
C VAL A 414 8.69 7.10 22.97
N SER A 415 9.07 6.66 24.17
CA SER A 415 8.53 5.43 24.80
C SER A 415 8.75 4.15 23.99
N ASN A 416 9.68 4.11 23.05
CA ASN A 416 10.03 2.88 22.36
C ASN A 416 10.92 1.99 23.24
N SER A 417 10.78 0.69 23.08
CA SER A 417 11.58 -0.32 23.75
C SER A 417 12.58 -0.95 22.77
N PHE A 418 13.83 -1.08 23.20
CA PHE A 418 14.91 -1.65 22.40
C PHE A 418 15.44 -2.91 23.08
N SER A 419 15.77 -3.95 22.32
CA SER A 419 16.36 -5.18 22.86
C SER A 419 17.70 -4.92 23.53
N ASN A 420 18.46 -3.93 23.07
CA ASN A 420 19.64 -3.40 23.73
C ASN A 420 19.35 -2.04 24.36
N ALA A 421 18.56 -2.04 25.43
CA ALA A 421 18.11 -0.81 26.08
C ALA A 421 19.26 0.06 26.64
N ALA A 422 20.41 -0.56 26.96
CA ALA A 422 21.59 0.16 27.48
C ALA A 422 22.32 0.95 26.37
N ASN A 423 22.24 0.48 25.13
CA ASN A 423 22.88 1.13 23.98
C ASN A 423 22.08 0.80 22.70
N PRO A 424 20.89 1.39 22.52
CA PRO A 424 20.14 1.21 21.28
C PRO A 424 20.89 1.82 20.11
N ALA A 425 20.94 1.13 18.99
CA ALA A 425 21.53 1.65 17.77
C ALA A 425 20.54 2.66 17.14
N THR A 426 20.86 3.95 17.22
CA THR A 426 20.01 5.00 16.66
C THR A 426 20.84 6.14 16.08
N PHE A 427 20.34 6.76 15.02
CA PHE A 427 20.83 8.04 14.55
C PHE A 427 19.69 9.10 14.58
N PRO A 428 19.91 10.27 15.17
CA PRO A 428 21.07 10.59 16.04
C PRO A 428 21.12 9.70 17.29
N ALA A 429 22.31 9.58 17.86
CA ALA A 429 22.48 8.81 19.09
C ALA A 429 21.56 9.32 20.20
N SER A 430 20.99 8.40 20.99
CA SER A 430 20.03 8.73 22.05
C SER A 430 18.78 9.44 21.53
N ILE A 431 18.26 9.02 20.40
CA ILE A 431 17.20 9.69 19.62
C ILE A 431 15.97 10.07 20.47
N GLN A 432 15.55 9.27 21.44
CA GLN A 432 14.42 9.59 22.31
C GLN A 432 14.68 10.81 23.22
N GLY A 433 15.94 11.13 23.48
CA GLY A 433 16.34 12.37 24.16
C GLY A 433 16.48 13.54 23.19
N THR A 434 17.13 13.28 22.06
CA THR A 434 17.47 14.30 21.05
C THR A 434 16.24 14.77 20.28
N TRP A 435 15.38 13.85 19.88
CA TRP A 435 14.13 14.12 19.16
C TRP A 435 12.91 13.87 20.05
N SER A 436 12.99 14.27 21.31
CA SER A 436 11.87 14.10 22.23
C SER A 436 10.68 14.98 21.85
N CYS A 437 9.48 14.52 22.11
CA CYS A 437 8.25 15.29 21.84
C CYS A 437 8.16 16.63 22.61
N ALA A 438 9.00 16.84 23.60
CA ALA A 438 9.11 18.12 24.31
C ALA A 438 9.86 19.20 23.50
N HIS A 439 10.62 18.81 22.49
CA HIS A 439 11.42 19.70 21.64
C HIS A 439 10.89 19.79 20.20
N ASN A 440 9.65 19.46 19.98
CA ASN A 440 9.03 19.33 18.67
C ASN A 440 8.92 20.63 17.85
N THR A 441 9.21 21.79 18.43
CA THR A 441 9.19 23.10 17.74
C THR A 441 10.56 23.56 17.25
N THR A 442 11.63 22.87 17.64
CA THR A 442 12.99 23.19 17.17
C THR A 442 13.30 22.38 15.91
N PRO A 443 14.13 22.91 15.00
CA PRO A 443 14.64 22.12 13.89
C PRO A 443 15.27 20.84 14.40
N ASN A 444 14.95 19.73 13.75
CA ASN A 444 15.55 18.46 14.10
C ASN A 444 17.04 18.45 13.73
N PRO A 445 17.91 17.78 14.49
CA PRO A 445 19.32 17.73 14.19
C PRO A 445 19.61 17.17 12.82
N GLY A 446 20.60 17.72 12.14
CA GLY A 446 21.02 17.46 10.78
C GLY A 446 21.32 16.01 10.40
N GLY A 447 22.29 15.82 9.55
CA GLY A 447 22.66 14.54 8.95
C GLY A 447 22.39 14.51 7.45
N GLY A 448 22.25 15.69 6.82
CA GLY A 448 21.93 15.78 5.40
C GLY A 448 22.98 15.14 4.48
N GLU A 449 24.27 15.28 4.79
CA GLU A 449 25.35 14.55 4.10
C GLU A 449 25.11 13.04 4.18
N LEU A 450 24.83 12.57 5.36
CA LEU A 450 24.65 11.15 5.65
C LEU A 450 23.39 10.59 5.00
N ALA A 451 22.33 11.38 4.91
CA ALA A 451 21.11 11.00 4.18
C ALA A 451 21.41 10.79 2.69
N VAL A 452 22.14 11.72 2.07
CA VAL A 452 22.53 11.62 0.67
C VAL A 452 23.47 10.44 0.44
N ASP A 453 24.48 10.28 1.28
CA ASP A 453 25.42 9.16 1.19
C ASP A 453 24.74 7.82 1.42
N TYR A 454 23.79 7.75 2.36
CA TYR A 454 23.00 6.56 2.63
C TYR A 454 22.17 6.17 1.41
N LEU A 455 21.43 7.10 0.83
CA LEU A 455 20.61 6.85 -0.33
C LEU A 455 21.46 6.39 -1.53
N ILE A 456 22.53 7.11 -1.85
CA ILE A 456 23.43 6.74 -2.95
C ILE A 456 24.08 5.37 -2.70
N GLY A 457 24.58 5.14 -1.50
CA GLY A 457 25.25 3.90 -1.12
C GLY A 457 24.30 2.71 -1.15
N ASN A 458 23.07 2.86 -0.66
CA ASN A 458 22.07 1.80 -0.70
C ASN A 458 21.58 1.48 -2.12
N LEU A 459 21.39 2.50 -2.95
CA LEU A 459 21.03 2.28 -4.35
C LEU A 459 22.08 1.46 -5.08
N GLU A 460 23.36 1.78 -4.89
CA GLU A 460 24.45 1.03 -5.51
C GLU A 460 24.58 -0.38 -4.91
N GLU A 461 24.43 -0.52 -3.59
CA GLU A 461 24.43 -1.82 -2.93
C GLU A 461 23.26 -2.69 -3.40
N ALA A 462 22.05 -2.15 -3.42
CA ALA A 462 20.86 -2.87 -3.89
C ALA A 462 21.04 -3.34 -5.35
N ARG A 463 21.60 -2.48 -6.22
CA ARG A 463 21.90 -2.83 -7.60
C ARG A 463 22.90 -3.99 -7.69
N LEU A 464 24.01 -3.90 -6.96
CA LEU A 464 25.05 -4.94 -6.97
C LEU A 464 24.55 -6.27 -6.41
N TYR A 465 23.74 -6.25 -5.37
CA TYR A 465 23.15 -7.46 -4.80
C TYR A 465 22.11 -8.09 -5.72
N ARG A 466 21.26 -7.30 -6.35
CA ARG A 466 20.26 -7.80 -7.30
C ARG A 466 20.90 -8.41 -8.55
N GLU A 467 22.02 -7.85 -9.02
CA GLU A 467 22.81 -8.44 -10.12
C GLU A 467 23.48 -9.76 -9.71
N ALA A 468 23.82 -9.91 -8.43
CA ALA A 468 24.53 -11.10 -7.91
C ALA A 468 23.59 -12.21 -7.42
N VAL A 469 22.36 -11.89 -7.04
CA VAL A 469 21.39 -12.84 -6.49
C VAL A 469 20.32 -13.13 -7.55
N PRO A 470 20.35 -14.33 -8.17
CA PRO A 470 19.29 -14.68 -9.10
C PRO A 470 17.95 -14.66 -8.37
N PRO A 471 16.90 -14.12 -9.01
CA PRO A 471 15.58 -14.12 -8.45
C PRO A 471 15.17 -15.55 -8.06
N VAL A 472 14.71 -15.74 -6.84
CA VAL A 472 14.20 -17.05 -6.38
C VAL A 472 12.79 -17.24 -6.93
N ALA A 473 12.52 -18.47 -7.40
CA ALA A 473 11.17 -18.87 -7.78
C ALA A 473 10.17 -18.58 -6.66
N GLN A 474 9.22 -17.70 -6.89
CA GLN A 474 8.15 -17.46 -5.94
C GLN A 474 7.24 -18.68 -5.89
N LYS A 475 7.09 -19.24 -4.70
CA LYS A 475 6.19 -20.37 -4.47
C LYS A 475 4.77 -19.86 -4.35
N ALA A 476 3.81 -20.68 -4.80
CA ALA A 476 2.42 -20.41 -4.46
C ALA A 476 2.28 -20.30 -2.93
N PRO A 477 1.55 -19.28 -2.43
CA PRO A 477 1.38 -19.09 -1.01
C PRO A 477 0.63 -20.27 -0.38
N PRO A 478 0.76 -20.48 0.94
CA PRO A 478 -0.08 -21.42 1.65
C PRO A 478 -1.55 -21.02 1.58
N GLU A 479 -2.46 -21.97 1.73
CA GLU A 479 -3.88 -21.67 1.82
C GLU A 479 -4.16 -20.61 2.88
N GLN A 480 -4.93 -19.61 2.50
CA GLN A 480 -5.29 -18.50 3.36
C GLN A 480 -6.67 -18.71 4.00
N PRO A 481 -6.95 -18.13 5.18
CA PRO A 481 -8.29 -18.17 5.76
C PRO A 481 -9.34 -17.67 4.77
N THR A 482 -10.39 -18.42 4.57
CA THR A 482 -11.52 -18.06 3.71
C THR A 482 -12.62 -17.37 4.51
N MET A 483 -13.51 -16.65 3.84
CA MET A 483 -14.66 -16.00 4.44
C MET A 483 -15.55 -17.04 5.16
N PRO A 484 -15.86 -16.89 6.45
CA PRO A 484 -16.61 -17.91 7.20
C PRO A 484 -18.01 -18.20 6.67
N ASN A 485 -18.64 -17.19 6.07
CA ASN A 485 -19.96 -17.35 5.44
C ASN A 485 -20.01 -16.55 4.13
N PRO A 486 -19.65 -17.18 2.98
CA PRO A 486 -19.66 -16.50 1.70
C PRO A 486 -21.08 -16.15 1.22
N CYS A 487 -22.10 -16.70 1.85
CA CYS A 487 -23.52 -16.37 1.58
C CYS A 487 -24.07 -15.27 2.48
N LEU A 488 -23.25 -14.58 3.24
CA LEU A 488 -23.71 -13.46 4.06
C LEU A 488 -24.36 -12.37 3.17
N GLY A 489 -25.60 -12.01 3.49
CA GLY A 489 -26.38 -11.05 2.69
C GLY A 489 -27.04 -11.63 1.44
N VAL A 490 -26.78 -12.90 1.11
CA VAL A 490 -27.36 -13.60 -0.04
C VAL A 490 -28.49 -14.52 0.43
N PRO A 491 -29.68 -14.47 -0.17
CA PRO A 491 -30.76 -15.39 0.15
C PRO A 491 -30.37 -16.85 -0.15
N LYS A 492 -30.86 -17.78 0.67
CA LYS A 492 -30.51 -19.20 0.54
C LYS A 492 -30.74 -19.76 -0.88
N TYR A 493 -31.77 -19.28 -1.58
CA TYR A 493 -32.08 -19.75 -2.93
C TYR A 493 -31.11 -19.23 -4.01
N ALA A 494 -30.37 -18.19 -3.72
CA ALA A 494 -29.41 -17.58 -4.63
C ALA A 494 -27.94 -17.89 -4.23
N CYS A 495 -27.74 -18.54 -3.08
CA CYS A 495 -26.40 -18.92 -2.65
C CYS A 495 -25.95 -20.19 -3.39
N PRO A 496 -24.83 -20.17 -4.14
CA PRO A 496 -24.27 -21.36 -4.74
C PRO A 496 -23.95 -22.43 -3.69
N SER A 497 -24.06 -23.69 -4.05
CA SER A 497 -23.91 -24.85 -3.15
C SER A 497 -22.44 -25.27 -3.03
#